data_bc67b5b0262ab3345e82de0ef66c6dcc
#
_entry.id   bc67b5b0262ab3345e82de0ef66c6dcc
#
_cell.length_a   1.000
_cell.length_b   1.000
_cell.length_c   1.000
_cell.angle_alpha   90.00
_cell.angle_beta   90.00
_cell.angle_gamma   90.00
#
_symmetry.space_group_name_H-M   'P 1'
#
loop_
_entity.id
_entity.type
_entity.pdbx_description
1 polymer ?
#
loop_
_entity_poly.entity_id
_entity_poly.type
_entity_poly.pdbx_seq_one_letter_code
_entity_poly.pdbx_strand_id
1 'polypeptide(L)'
;KTQKITSTVAVSTSHGLLNGDSVEMVVEPNQTGVTTVKYNAENGKLLINPISFNNSSVRTNDLNLSKHKLKTGEKVFYDGNATGLSTGSYYVYRIDDDVIQLGETLYDVKKFPPTVVAITTNTGGSGQELSRINPQIEVVKNNNIKFDLSHSSLNDYNFKIFYDEDFYNEFVSTGSTETFSVIG
;
A
#
# COMPACT_ATOMS: atom_id res chain seq x y z
N LYS A 1 -14.81 -17.15 20.56
CA LYS A 1 -15.20 -15.88 19.93
C LYS A 1 -15.34 -16.13 18.44
N THR A 2 -16.60 -16.13 17.96
CA THR A 2 -16.93 -16.31 16.55
C THR A 2 -16.59 -15.01 15.83
N GLN A 3 -15.62 -15.02 14.93
CA GLN A 3 -15.35 -13.89 14.05
C GLN A 3 -16.29 -13.99 12.83
N LYS A 4 -17.11 -12.99 12.64
CA LYS A 4 -17.96 -12.88 11.45
C LYS A 4 -17.08 -12.38 10.30
N ILE A 5 -16.69 -13.29 9.41
CA ILE A 5 -15.99 -12.93 8.18
C ILE A 5 -17.07 -12.65 7.13
N THR A 6 -17.21 -11.38 6.72
CA THR A 6 -17.99 -10.99 5.56
C THR A 6 -17.08 -10.97 4.34
N SER A 7 -16.92 -12.10 3.67
CA SER A 7 -16.33 -12.13 2.34
C SER A 7 -17.39 -12.56 1.32
N THR A 8 -17.39 -11.91 0.17
CA THR A 8 -18.22 -12.35 -0.95
C THR A 8 -17.55 -13.59 -1.54
N VAL A 9 -18.10 -14.76 -1.26
CA VAL A 9 -17.66 -16.00 -1.88
C VAL A 9 -18.29 -16.08 -3.27
N ALA A 10 -17.48 -16.12 -4.32
CA ALA A 10 -17.96 -16.48 -5.64
C ALA A 10 -18.28 -17.98 -5.63
N VAL A 11 -19.55 -18.32 -5.59
CA VAL A 11 -19.99 -19.72 -5.55
C VAL A 11 -20.20 -20.22 -6.98
N SER A 12 -19.62 -21.37 -7.31
CA SER A 12 -19.89 -22.02 -8.59
C SER A 12 -21.36 -22.51 -8.66
N THR A 13 -21.90 -22.57 -9.85
CA THR A 13 -23.34 -22.86 -10.11
C THR A 13 -23.86 -24.24 -9.68
N SER A 14 -23.09 -25.05 -8.98
CA SER A 14 -23.52 -26.38 -8.48
C SER A 14 -22.89 -26.71 -7.12
N HIS A 15 -23.06 -25.83 -6.16
CA HIS A 15 -22.54 -26.05 -4.80
C HIS A 15 -23.43 -26.92 -3.91
N GLY A 16 -24.66 -27.26 -4.33
CA GLY A 16 -25.58 -28.10 -3.57
C GLY A 16 -26.12 -27.51 -2.26
N LEU A 17 -25.79 -26.26 -1.94
CA LEU A 17 -26.27 -25.60 -0.73
C LEU A 17 -27.67 -25.00 -0.93
N LEU A 18 -28.49 -25.09 0.10
CA LEU A 18 -29.83 -24.52 0.15
C LEU A 18 -29.82 -23.23 0.95
N ASN A 19 -30.85 -22.40 0.74
CA ASN A 19 -30.98 -21.16 1.49
C ASN A 19 -31.24 -21.46 2.98
N GLY A 20 -30.33 -21.02 3.84
CA GLY A 20 -30.35 -21.30 5.28
C GLY A 20 -29.36 -22.34 5.74
N ASP A 21 -28.62 -22.98 4.85
CA ASP A 21 -27.57 -23.90 5.23
C ASP A 21 -26.47 -23.18 5.97
N SER A 22 -25.98 -23.75 7.07
CA SER A 22 -24.80 -23.31 7.76
C SER A 22 -23.55 -23.83 7.06
N VAL A 23 -22.66 -22.93 6.68
CA VAL A 23 -21.37 -23.32 6.11
C VAL A 23 -20.25 -22.94 7.09
N GLU A 24 -19.35 -23.87 7.32
CA GLU A 24 -18.13 -23.63 8.06
C GLU A 24 -16.99 -23.44 7.06
N MET A 25 -16.31 -22.29 7.15
CA MET A 25 -15.12 -22.07 6.36
C MET A 25 -13.93 -22.68 7.10
N VAL A 26 -13.51 -23.86 6.65
CA VAL A 26 -12.25 -24.45 7.11
C VAL A 26 -11.12 -23.75 6.39
N VAL A 27 -10.41 -22.86 7.09
CA VAL A 27 -9.13 -22.35 6.61
C VAL A 27 -8.10 -23.42 6.88
N GLU A 28 -7.65 -24.11 5.84
CA GLU A 28 -6.58 -25.08 5.93
C GLU A 28 -5.37 -24.44 6.61
N PRO A 29 -4.87 -24.98 7.74
CA PRO A 29 -3.80 -24.36 8.53
C PRO A 29 -2.44 -24.29 7.81
N ASN A 30 -2.32 -24.83 6.60
CA ASN A 30 -1.08 -24.99 5.85
C ASN A 30 -0.97 -24.06 4.61
N GLN A 31 -1.89 -23.16 4.38
CA GLN A 31 -1.68 -22.14 3.35
C GLN A 31 -0.89 -20.98 3.93
N THR A 32 0.42 -21.15 4.01
CA THR A 32 1.34 -20.05 4.31
C THR A 32 1.41 -19.14 3.09
N GLY A 33 0.59 -18.12 3.04
CA GLY A 33 0.73 -17.03 2.09
C GLY A 33 2.04 -16.26 2.40
N VAL A 34 2.66 -15.72 1.37
CA VAL A 34 3.80 -14.82 1.51
C VAL A 34 3.37 -13.42 1.07
N THR A 35 3.41 -12.46 2.00
CA THR A 35 3.24 -11.05 1.67
C THR A 35 4.61 -10.44 1.41
N THR A 36 4.88 -10.03 0.19
CA THR A 36 6.13 -9.35 -0.16
C THR A 36 5.94 -7.84 -0.03
N VAL A 37 6.80 -7.21 0.74
CA VAL A 37 6.87 -5.75 0.90
C VAL A 37 8.17 -5.28 0.29
N LYS A 38 8.08 -4.41 -0.72
CA LYS A 38 9.23 -3.82 -1.38
C LYS A 38 9.56 -2.48 -0.75
N TYR A 39 10.83 -2.25 -0.52
CA TYR A 39 11.35 -1.01 0.05
C TYR A 39 12.28 -0.30 -0.93
N ASN A 40 12.23 1.00 -0.93
CA ASN A 40 13.29 1.86 -1.44
C ASN A 40 13.45 3.05 -0.49
N ALA A 41 14.61 3.72 -0.51
CA ALA A 41 14.85 4.93 0.26
C ALA A 41 15.17 6.07 -0.70
N GLU A 42 14.47 7.17 -0.54
CA GLU A 42 14.72 8.38 -1.29
C GLU A 42 14.66 9.58 -0.34
N ASN A 43 15.66 10.43 -0.41
CA ASN A 43 15.77 11.59 0.47
C ASN A 43 15.61 11.28 1.98
N GLY A 44 16.15 10.13 2.41
CA GLY A 44 16.06 9.67 3.80
C GLY A 44 14.69 9.14 4.22
N LYS A 45 13.79 8.88 3.28
CA LYS A 45 12.47 8.32 3.56
C LYS A 45 12.39 6.88 3.11
N LEU A 46 11.80 6.04 3.93
CA LEU A 46 11.52 4.66 3.55
C LEU A 46 10.19 4.60 2.78
N LEU A 47 10.27 4.26 1.51
CA LEU A 47 9.13 4.15 0.60
C LEU A 47 8.75 2.69 0.44
N ILE A 48 7.46 2.39 0.49
CA ILE A 48 6.95 1.02 0.52
C ILE A 48 5.94 0.79 -0.60
N ASN A 49 6.13 -0.30 -1.34
CA ASN A 49 5.23 -0.78 -2.39
C ASN A 49 4.81 0.31 -3.38
N PRO A 50 5.74 0.78 -4.21
CA PRO A 50 5.43 1.81 -5.19
C PRO A 50 4.33 1.36 -6.16
N ILE A 51 3.44 2.28 -6.46
CA ILE A 51 2.38 2.13 -7.47
C ILE A 51 2.86 2.82 -8.73
N SER A 52 3.31 2.04 -9.71
CA SER A 52 3.73 2.59 -11.00
C SER A 52 2.52 2.86 -11.88
N PHE A 53 2.52 3.99 -12.56
CA PHE A 53 1.47 4.38 -13.49
C PHE A 53 2.03 5.21 -14.66
N ASN A 54 1.20 5.46 -15.65
CA ASN A 54 1.55 6.25 -16.82
C ASN A 54 0.59 7.43 -16.98
N ASN A 55 0.83 8.25 -17.99
CA ASN A 55 0.03 9.43 -18.22
C ASN A 55 -1.45 9.16 -18.54
N SER A 56 -1.79 7.97 -19.02
CA SER A 56 -3.20 7.61 -19.24
C SER A 56 -3.99 7.49 -17.95
N SER A 57 -3.31 7.30 -16.83
CA SER A 57 -3.89 7.30 -15.49
C SER A 57 -4.11 8.70 -14.91
N VAL A 58 -3.49 9.72 -15.51
CA VAL A 58 -3.61 11.11 -15.05
C VAL A 58 -4.75 11.79 -15.80
N ARG A 59 -5.71 12.31 -15.06
CA ARG A 59 -6.79 13.17 -15.57
C ARG A 59 -6.76 14.49 -14.84
N THR A 60 -7.61 15.43 -15.23
CA THR A 60 -7.69 16.72 -14.54
C THR A 60 -7.92 16.50 -13.04
N ASN A 61 -6.92 16.81 -12.24
CA ASN A 61 -6.84 16.66 -10.78
C ASN A 61 -6.90 15.21 -10.24
N ASP A 62 -7.15 14.21 -11.10
CA ASP A 62 -7.36 12.83 -10.68
C ASP A 62 -6.20 11.92 -11.11
N LEU A 63 -5.86 10.97 -10.24
CA LEU A 63 -5.01 9.83 -10.54
C LEU A 63 -5.86 8.56 -10.51
N ASN A 64 -5.97 7.89 -11.66
CA ASN A 64 -6.69 6.62 -11.80
C ASN A 64 -5.73 5.46 -11.53
N LEU A 65 -5.78 4.92 -10.34
CA LEU A 65 -4.88 3.88 -9.83
C LEU A 65 -5.70 2.68 -9.37
N SER A 66 -5.95 1.73 -10.24
CA SER A 66 -6.85 0.62 -9.96
C SER A 66 -6.53 -0.11 -8.66
N LYS A 67 -7.53 -0.23 -7.79
CA LYS A 67 -7.46 -0.93 -6.48
C LYS A 67 -6.29 -0.46 -5.61
N HIS A 68 -6.02 0.83 -5.57
CA HIS A 68 -4.86 1.43 -4.92
C HIS A 68 -4.78 1.22 -3.40
N LYS A 69 -5.90 0.97 -2.72
CA LYS A 69 -5.99 0.78 -1.25
C LYS A 69 -5.47 1.95 -0.40
N LEU A 70 -5.24 3.11 -0.99
CA LEU A 70 -4.86 4.32 -0.27
C LEU A 70 -6.06 4.91 0.46
N LYS A 71 -5.81 5.57 1.59
CA LYS A 71 -6.86 6.19 2.44
C LYS A 71 -6.69 7.71 2.46
N THR A 72 -7.80 8.45 2.61
CA THR A 72 -7.75 9.91 2.77
C THR A 72 -6.94 10.30 4.00
N GLY A 73 -5.94 11.17 3.79
CA GLY A 73 -5.00 11.63 4.80
C GLY A 73 -3.71 10.80 4.87
N GLU A 74 -3.59 9.73 4.10
CA GLU A 74 -2.34 8.97 3.99
C GLU A 74 -1.28 9.80 3.27
N LYS A 75 -0.04 9.80 3.79
CA LYS A 75 1.07 10.50 3.18
C LYS A 75 1.77 9.60 2.18
N VAL A 76 2.01 10.14 1.00
CA VAL A 76 2.66 9.46 -0.12
C VAL A 76 3.80 10.30 -0.69
N PHE A 77 4.73 9.64 -1.35
CA PHE A 77 5.77 10.28 -2.13
C PHE A 77 5.47 10.06 -3.62
N TYR A 78 5.45 11.13 -4.37
CA TYR A 78 5.31 11.10 -5.83
C TYR A 78 6.68 11.29 -6.47
N ASP A 79 7.00 10.44 -7.41
CA ASP A 79 8.13 10.58 -8.34
C ASP A 79 7.62 10.51 -9.78
N GLY A 80 7.92 11.54 -10.54
CA GLY A 80 7.44 11.62 -11.92
C GLY A 80 7.46 13.03 -12.49
N ASN A 81 6.79 13.18 -13.61
CA ASN A 81 6.79 14.40 -14.41
C ASN A 81 5.40 14.85 -14.89
N ALA A 82 4.33 14.47 -14.20
CA ALA A 82 2.99 14.96 -14.55
C ALA A 82 2.90 16.48 -14.40
N THR A 83 2.27 17.15 -15.34
CA THR A 83 2.10 18.59 -15.29
C THR A 83 1.26 18.99 -14.08
N GLY A 84 1.79 19.85 -13.22
CA GLY A 84 1.18 20.28 -11.98
C GLY A 84 1.62 19.48 -10.74
N LEU A 85 2.37 18.38 -10.91
CA LEU A 85 3.00 17.65 -9.81
C LEU A 85 4.51 17.76 -9.92
N SER A 86 5.15 18.08 -8.79
CA SER A 86 6.60 17.97 -8.63
C SER A 86 6.92 16.73 -7.81
N THR A 87 8.08 16.11 -8.05
CA THR A 87 8.59 15.04 -7.19
C THR A 87 8.61 15.50 -5.74
N GLY A 88 7.91 14.79 -4.87
CA GLY A 88 7.76 15.20 -3.48
C GLY A 88 6.64 14.48 -2.72
N SER A 89 6.43 14.92 -1.49
CA SER A 89 5.43 14.33 -0.60
C SER A 89 4.09 15.05 -0.70
N TYR A 90 3.03 14.26 -0.76
CA TYR A 90 1.64 14.71 -0.83
C TYR A 90 0.76 13.94 0.15
N TYR A 91 -0.48 14.39 0.31
CA TYR A 91 -1.52 13.69 1.07
C TYR A 91 -2.64 13.26 0.15
N VAL A 92 -3.14 12.06 0.37
CA VAL A 92 -4.20 11.45 -0.46
C VAL A 92 -5.56 11.99 -0.06
N TYR A 93 -6.37 12.38 -1.03
CA TYR A 93 -7.82 12.46 -0.95
C TYR A 93 -8.40 11.32 -1.78
N ARG A 94 -9.00 10.33 -1.13
CA ARG A 94 -9.57 9.17 -1.81
C ARG A 94 -10.99 9.50 -2.29
N ILE A 95 -11.24 9.36 -3.57
CA ILE A 95 -12.56 9.48 -4.17
C ILE A 95 -13.26 8.13 -4.09
N ASP A 96 -12.64 7.08 -4.62
CA ASP A 96 -13.15 5.70 -4.58
C ASP A 96 -11.99 4.67 -4.52
N ASP A 97 -12.22 3.41 -4.92
CA ASP A 97 -11.22 2.35 -4.89
C ASP A 97 -10.16 2.47 -6.00
N ASP A 98 -10.47 3.21 -7.04
CA ASP A 98 -9.65 3.35 -8.24
C ASP A 98 -9.15 4.78 -8.48
N VAL A 99 -9.70 5.79 -7.77
CA VAL A 99 -9.41 7.20 -8.03
C VAL A 99 -9.02 7.94 -6.76
N ILE A 100 -7.92 8.67 -6.86
CA ILE A 100 -7.46 9.59 -5.83
C ILE A 100 -7.17 10.98 -6.39
N GLN A 101 -7.12 11.95 -5.49
CA GLN A 101 -6.55 13.27 -5.70
C GLN A 101 -5.44 13.50 -4.67
N LEU A 102 -4.55 14.45 -4.92
CA LEU A 102 -3.46 14.79 -4.03
C LEU A 102 -3.62 16.20 -3.49
N GLY A 103 -3.30 16.40 -2.22
CA GLY A 103 -3.20 17.70 -1.58
C GLY A 103 -1.82 17.92 -0.99
N GLU A 104 -1.41 19.18 -0.82
CA GLU A 104 -0.09 19.52 -0.29
C GLU A 104 -0.01 19.29 1.22
N THR A 105 -1.11 19.44 1.93
CA THR A 105 -1.16 19.27 3.37
C THR A 105 -2.26 18.31 3.81
N LEU A 106 -2.09 17.74 5.00
CA LEU A 106 -3.13 16.90 5.62
C LEU A 106 -4.46 17.68 5.80
N TYR A 107 -4.37 18.97 6.14
CA TYR A 107 -5.52 19.83 6.30
C TYR A 107 -6.31 19.98 4.98
N ASP A 108 -5.60 20.16 3.86
CA ASP A 108 -6.22 20.33 2.54
C ASP A 108 -7.10 19.17 2.12
N VAL A 109 -6.68 17.96 2.41
CA VAL A 109 -7.42 16.73 2.06
C VAL A 109 -8.48 16.36 3.09
N LYS A 110 -8.42 16.92 4.31
CA LYS A 110 -9.37 16.64 5.39
C LYS A 110 -10.51 17.66 5.49
N LYS A 111 -10.32 18.89 5.01
CA LYS A 111 -11.36 19.91 5.00
C LYS A 111 -12.43 19.62 3.95
N PHE A 112 -13.58 20.28 4.07
CA PHE A 112 -14.66 20.20 3.09
C PHE A 112 -15.03 21.60 2.56
N PRO A 113 -15.04 21.83 1.25
CA PRO A 113 -14.51 20.95 0.20
C PRO A 113 -12.99 20.80 0.30
N PRO A 114 -12.41 19.69 -0.18
CA PRO A 114 -10.96 19.52 -0.15
C PRO A 114 -10.27 20.50 -1.10
N THR A 115 -9.03 20.85 -0.79
CA THR A 115 -8.15 21.55 -1.72
C THR A 115 -7.16 20.55 -2.28
N VAL A 116 -7.14 20.41 -3.59
CA VAL A 116 -6.28 19.45 -4.27
C VAL A 116 -5.34 20.14 -5.24
N VAL A 117 -4.22 19.48 -5.51
CA VAL A 117 -3.23 19.94 -6.49
C VAL A 117 -3.84 19.88 -7.88
N ALA A 118 -3.68 20.96 -8.64
CA ALA A 118 -4.12 21.01 -10.01
C ALA A 118 -3.16 20.19 -10.89
N ILE A 119 -3.64 19.03 -11.35
CA ILE A 119 -2.90 18.15 -12.24
C ILE A 119 -3.55 18.20 -13.60
N THR A 120 -2.74 18.31 -14.66
CA THR A 120 -3.22 18.22 -16.02
C THR A 120 -2.62 17.01 -16.70
N THR A 121 -3.40 16.44 -17.65
CA THR A 121 -2.90 15.36 -18.50
C THR A 121 -1.67 15.83 -19.27
N ASN A 122 -0.59 15.09 -19.14
CA ASN A 122 0.61 15.31 -19.90
C ASN A 122 0.67 14.33 -21.07
N THR A 123 1.07 14.80 -22.24
CA THR A 123 1.14 14.01 -23.46
C THR A 123 2.41 13.16 -23.60
N GLY A 124 3.31 13.24 -22.66
CA GLY A 124 4.58 12.51 -22.74
C GLY A 124 5.09 12.05 -21.38
N GLY A 125 5.23 10.76 -21.21
CA GLY A 125 5.95 10.20 -20.06
C GLY A 125 5.39 8.87 -19.59
N SER A 126 6.29 7.94 -19.49
CA SER A 126 6.18 6.69 -18.74
C SER A 126 7.03 6.85 -17.48
N GLY A 127 6.75 6.08 -16.44
CA GLY A 127 7.60 6.03 -15.26
C GLY A 127 7.20 7.01 -14.17
N GLN A 128 5.92 7.14 -13.93
CA GLN A 128 5.42 7.81 -12.74
C GLN A 128 5.19 6.80 -11.64
N GLU A 129 5.47 7.21 -10.43
CA GLU A 129 5.40 6.34 -9.27
C GLU A 129 4.82 7.08 -8.06
N LEU A 130 3.97 6.38 -7.33
CA LEU A 130 3.43 6.85 -6.06
C LEU A 130 3.74 5.81 -4.99
N SER A 131 4.50 6.19 -3.99
CA SER A 131 4.93 5.31 -2.91
C SER A 131 4.34 5.74 -1.59
N ARG A 132 4.00 4.77 -0.73
CA ARG A 132 3.65 5.04 0.66
C ARG A 132 4.89 5.35 1.47
N ILE A 133 4.80 6.30 2.39
CA ILE A 133 5.88 6.64 3.31
C ILE A 133 5.59 5.96 4.65
N ASN A 134 6.39 4.95 5.01
CA ASN A 134 6.29 4.19 6.26
C ASN A 134 4.84 3.82 6.63
N PRO A 135 4.06 3.19 5.75
CA PRO A 135 2.70 2.82 6.09
C PRO A 135 2.68 1.68 7.10
N GLN A 136 1.60 1.60 7.85
CA GLN A 136 1.32 0.41 8.63
C GLN A 136 1.11 -0.79 7.69
N ILE A 137 1.81 -1.89 7.97
CA ILE A 137 1.70 -3.13 7.21
C ILE A 137 0.70 -4.03 7.91
N GLU A 138 -0.40 -4.34 7.24
CA GLU A 138 -1.37 -5.33 7.73
C GLU A 138 -0.92 -6.72 7.31
N VAL A 139 -0.79 -7.60 8.28
CA VAL A 139 -0.37 -8.99 8.07
C VAL A 139 -1.45 -9.96 8.53
N VAL A 140 -1.57 -11.07 7.84
CA VAL A 140 -2.47 -12.14 8.22
C VAL A 140 -1.71 -13.13 9.10
N LYS A 141 -2.34 -13.52 10.21
CA LYS A 141 -1.79 -14.56 11.10
C LYS A 141 -1.45 -15.83 10.30
N ASN A 142 -0.33 -16.45 10.61
CA ASN A 142 0.24 -17.63 9.95
C ASN A 142 0.78 -17.38 8.52
N ASN A 143 0.81 -16.15 8.05
CA ASN A 143 1.50 -15.82 6.81
C ASN A 143 2.95 -15.39 7.08
N ASN A 144 3.80 -15.61 6.10
CA ASN A 144 5.17 -15.07 6.12
C ASN A 144 5.16 -13.66 5.51
N ILE A 145 5.97 -12.77 6.07
CA ILE A 145 6.28 -11.48 5.45
C ILE A 145 7.69 -11.57 4.90
N LYS A 146 7.83 -11.18 3.64
CA LYS A 146 9.12 -11.03 2.99
C LYS A 146 9.37 -9.56 2.74
N PHE A 147 10.44 -9.03 3.30
CA PHE A 147 10.94 -7.69 2.99
C PHE A 147 11.93 -7.79 1.85
N ASP A 148 11.61 -7.16 0.73
CA ASP A 148 12.50 -7.08 -0.43
C ASP A 148 13.32 -5.78 -0.32
N LEU A 149 14.57 -5.92 0.04
CA LEU A 149 15.53 -4.85 0.29
C LEU A 149 16.54 -4.71 -0.86
N SER A 150 16.25 -5.29 -2.01
CA SER A 150 17.18 -5.36 -3.14
C SER A 150 17.36 -4.05 -3.90
N HIS A 151 16.57 -3.03 -3.62
CA HIS A 151 16.66 -1.74 -4.32
C HIS A 151 17.96 -1.02 -3.99
N SER A 152 18.65 -0.51 -5.01
CA SER A 152 19.99 0.12 -4.87
C SER A 152 20.03 1.32 -3.92
N SER A 153 18.90 2.02 -3.75
CA SER A 153 18.81 3.14 -2.79
C SER A 153 19.00 2.72 -1.34
N LEU A 154 18.93 1.42 -1.04
CA LEU A 154 19.09 0.88 0.30
C LEU A 154 20.54 0.43 0.61
N ASN A 155 21.47 0.50 -0.34
CA ASN A 155 22.84 -0.02 -0.18
C ASN A 155 23.59 0.59 1.02
N ASP A 156 23.31 1.84 1.35
CA ASP A 156 23.95 2.56 2.46
C ASP A 156 23.15 2.52 3.76
N TYR A 157 22.07 1.73 3.81
CA TYR A 157 21.18 1.64 4.96
C TYR A 157 21.14 0.22 5.51
N ASN A 158 21.00 0.13 6.84
CA ASN A 158 20.74 -1.12 7.53
C ASN A 158 19.25 -1.24 7.84
N PHE A 159 18.61 -2.29 7.37
CA PHE A 159 17.23 -2.61 7.73
C PHE A 159 17.20 -3.29 9.09
N LYS A 160 16.33 -2.80 9.98
CA LYS A 160 16.12 -3.36 11.31
C LYS A 160 14.64 -3.39 11.65
N ILE A 161 14.24 -4.41 12.38
CA ILE A 161 12.90 -4.52 12.94
C ILE A 161 13.02 -4.53 14.45
N PHE A 162 12.13 -3.82 15.11
CA PHE A 162 12.08 -3.71 16.56
C PHE A 162 10.70 -4.16 17.05
N TYR A 163 10.67 -4.69 18.29
CA TYR A 163 9.42 -5.06 18.96
C TYR A 163 8.69 -3.85 19.54
N ASP A 164 9.39 -2.75 19.74
CA ASP A 164 8.92 -1.55 20.44
C ASP A 164 9.18 -0.28 19.61
N GLU A 165 8.41 0.74 19.90
CA GLU A 165 8.49 2.04 19.21
C GLU A 165 9.73 2.85 19.61
N ASP A 166 10.38 2.51 20.71
CA ASP A 166 11.56 3.20 21.24
C ASP A 166 12.88 2.65 20.67
N PHE A 167 12.81 1.63 19.82
CA PHE A 167 13.96 1.00 19.14
C PHE A 167 14.99 0.38 20.08
N TYR A 168 14.58 -0.14 21.24
CA TYR A 168 15.45 -0.81 22.20
C TYR A 168 15.59 -2.30 21.94
N ASN A 169 14.49 -2.98 21.58
CA ASN A 169 14.45 -4.42 21.43
C ASN A 169 14.44 -4.80 19.97
N GLU A 170 15.63 -4.98 19.39
CA GLU A 170 15.79 -5.39 18.00
C GLU A 170 15.32 -6.83 17.78
N PHE A 171 14.46 -7.02 16.78
CA PHE A 171 13.96 -8.34 16.43
C PHE A 171 14.88 -9.07 15.46
N VAL A 172 15.43 -8.39 14.45
CA VAL A 172 16.32 -8.98 13.44
C VAL A 172 17.26 -7.94 12.85
N SER A 173 18.45 -8.38 12.50
CA SER A 173 19.37 -7.64 11.64
C SER A 173 19.59 -8.34 10.31
N THR A 174 19.46 -7.65 9.33
CA THR A 174 19.83 -7.43 7.95
C THR A 174 20.40 -8.51 7.05
N GLY A 175 19.73 -8.67 5.95
CA GLY A 175 20.19 -9.13 4.64
C GLY A 175 19.52 -8.32 3.53
N SER A 176 19.80 -8.61 2.29
CA SER A 176 19.10 -7.98 1.14
C SER A 176 17.63 -8.42 1.02
N THR A 177 17.27 -9.49 1.68
CA THR A 177 15.90 -10.03 1.74
C THR A 177 15.73 -10.78 3.04
N GLU A 178 14.72 -10.39 3.83
CA GLU A 178 14.37 -11.05 5.08
C GLU A 178 12.95 -11.60 5.01
N THR A 179 12.77 -12.81 5.56
CA THR A 179 11.47 -13.47 5.62
C THR A 179 11.12 -13.78 7.07
N PHE A 180 9.96 -13.37 7.50
CA PHE A 180 9.45 -13.56 8.86
C PHE A 180 8.16 -14.34 8.86
N SER A 181 8.02 -15.21 9.85
CA SER A 181 6.76 -15.92 10.12
C SER A 181 5.99 -15.17 11.19
N VAL A 182 4.76 -14.79 10.89
CA VAL A 182 3.85 -14.17 11.86
C VAL A 182 3.21 -15.29 12.67
N ILE A 183 3.68 -15.46 13.90
CA ILE A 183 3.14 -16.44 14.86
C ILE A 183 2.18 -15.67 15.78
N GLY A 184 0.98 -16.15 15.97
CA GLY A 184 -0.01 -15.53 16.84
C GLY A 184 -0.35 -16.33 18.07
#